data_8defb1493da7376df8101624c990c24c
#
_entry.id   8defb1493da7376df8101624c990c24c
#
_cell.length_a   1.000
_cell.length_b   1.000
_cell.length_c   1.000
_cell.angle_alpha   90.00
_cell.angle_beta   90.00
_cell.angle_gamma   90.00
#
_symmetry.space_group_name_H-M   'P 1'
#
loop_
_entity.id
_entity.type
_entity.pdbx_description
1 polymer ?
#
loop_
_entity_poly.entity_id
_entity_poly.type
_entity_poly.pdbx_seq_one_letter_code
_entity_poly.pdbx_strand_id
1 'polypeptide(L)'
;MAGEVLGTVRLGLTVSAAYPLATLILAETAKSCPRIRFVIIEALSGKLTGMVRHEELDLALAFSPAFTEGVRGEPLAMERFYFCTTPGHPLARGGPIRADSFLHLPLLLPPVNHELSERLVSCGLRIGLKPVWHHVVESVSILGSLVEAGIGVSILPYSAVAEAVKARRIAARPISDPELARQMCLIYSSRRTLTKAELEVARIIKRIVADRIETGAADWVAPN
;
A
#
# COMPACT_ATOMS: atom_id res chain seq x y z
N MET A 1 31.77 -4.66 22.99
CA MET A 1 31.29 -5.26 21.72
C MET A 1 29.77 -5.29 21.80
N ALA A 2 29.07 -4.56 20.96
CA ALA A 2 27.62 -4.66 20.87
C ALA A 2 27.29 -6.10 20.42
N GLY A 3 26.55 -6.85 21.24
CA GLY A 3 26.23 -8.24 20.92
C GLY A 3 25.49 -8.31 19.59
N GLU A 4 25.88 -9.29 18.78
CA GLU A 4 25.30 -9.52 17.45
C GLU A 4 23.79 -9.70 17.56
N VAL A 5 23.01 -8.92 16.77
CA VAL A 5 21.55 -8.98 16.79
C VAL A 5 21.10 -10.27 16.10
N LEU A 6 20.33 -11.08 16.82
CA LEU A 6 19.81 -12.36 16.32
C LEU A 6 18.36 -12.58 16.78
N GLY A 7 17.63 -13.37 16.05
CA GLY A 7 16.24 -13.73 16.38
C GLY A 7 15.41 -14.03 15.13
N THR A 8 14.16 -14.36 15.36
CA THR A 8 13.15 -14.50 14.29
C THR A 8 12.17 -13.35 14.39
N VAL A 9 11.86 -12.70 13.28
CA VAL A 9 10.87 -11.61 13.20
C VAL A 9 9.73 -12.06 12.28
N ARG A 10 8.52 -12.08 12.81
CA ARG A 10 7.28 -12.37 12.07
C ARG A 10 6.76 -11.04 11.51
N LEU A 11 6.95 -10.84 10.20
CA LEU A 11 6.64 -9.60 9.52
C LEU A 11 5.40 -9.74 8.63
N GLY A 12 4.37 -8.96 8.91
CA GLY A 12 3.19 -8.83 8.07
C GLY A 12 3.34 -7.75 7.03
N LEU A 13 2.94 -8.02 5.79
CA LEU A 13 2.95 -7.04 4.70
C LEU A 13 1.63 -7.09 3.96
N THR A 14 1.06 -5.93 3.63
CA THR A 14 -0.02 -5.89 2.63
C THR A 14 0.54 -6.12 1.24
N VAL A 15 -0.27 -6.64 0.30
CA VAL A 15 0.14 -6.95 -1.08
C VAL A 15 0.88 -5.77 -1.73
N SER A 16 0.34 -4.56 -1.62
CA SER A 16 0.93 -3.36 -2.21
C SER A 16 2.22 -2.89 -1.51
N ALA A 17 2.43 -3.23 -0.24
CA ALA A 17 3.69 -2.97 0.47
C ALA A 17 4.70 -4.10 0.26
N ALA A 18 4.25 -5.35 0.14
CA ALA A 18 5.13 -6.51 -0.02
C ALA A 18 5.97 -6.41 -1.29
N TYR A 19 5.33 -6.14 -2.42
CA TYR A 19 6.01 -6.07 -3.72
C TYR A 19 7.20 -5.09 -3.74
N PRO A 20 7.06 -3.81 -3.32
CA PRO A 20 8.19 -2.88 -3.35
C PRO A 20 9.16 -3.00 -2.17
N LEU A 21 8.80 -3.63 -1.06
CA LEU A 21 9.57 -3.55 0.18
C LEU A 21 10.17 -4.88 0.64
N ALA A 22 9.52 -6.02 0.42
CA ALA A 22 9.97 -7.30 0.99
C ALA A 22 11.43 -7.60 0.62
N THR A 23 11.76 -7.55 -0.67
CA THR A 23 13.13 -7.82 -1.15
C THR A 23 14.14 -6.85 -0.56
N LEU A 24 13.81 -5.56 -0.47
CA LEU A 24 14.70 -4.54 0.09
C LEU A 24 14.94 -4.75 1.58
N ILE A 25 13.88 -5.06 2.34
CA ILE A 25 13.97 -5.33 3.79
C ILE A 25 14.86 -6.55 4.04
N LEU A 26 14.64 -7.64 3.30
CA LEU A 26 15.43 -8.86 3.47
C LEU A 26 16.89 -8.64 3.07
N ALA A 27 17.14 -8.02 1.92
CA ALA A 27 18.49 -7.76 1.44
C ALA A 27 19.29 -6.87 2.39
N GLU A 28 18.67 -5.81 2.91
CA GLU A 28 19.34 -4.90 3.83
C GLU A 28 19.57 -5.53 5.22
N THR A 29 18.60 -6.33 5.69
CA THR A 29 18.76 -7.06 6.95
C THR A 29 19.85 -8.13 6.83
N ALA A 30 19.94 -8.84 5.69
CA ALA A 30 21.00 -9.82 5.47
C ALA A 30 22.41 -9.23 5.49
N LYS A 31 22.55 -7.96 5.07
CA LYS A 31 23.84 -7.23 5.13
C LYS A 31 24.20 -6.77 6.54
N SER A 32 23.21 -6.20 7.25
CA SER A 32 23.46 -5.55 8.55
C SER A 32 23.29 -6.46 9.76
N CYS A 33 22.40 -7.44 9.68
CA CYS A 33 22.03 -8.36 10.76
C CYS A 33 21.81 -9.78 10.22
N PRO A 34 22.83 -10.48 9.71
CA PRO A 34 22.68 -11.76 8.98
C PRO A 34 22.11 -12.91 9.82
N ARG A 35 22.02 -12.76 11.15
CA ARG A 35 21.44 -13.75 12.07
C ARG A 35 19.96 -13.50 12.39
N ILE A 36 19.35 -12.50 11.78
CA ILE A 36 17.89 -12.32 11.84
C ILE A 36 17.24 -13.22 10.77
N ARG A 37 16.24 -13.99 11.18
CA ARG A 37 15.38 -14.78 10.29
C ARG A 37 14.01 -14.15 10.21
N PHE A 38 13.35 -14.29 9.06
CA PHE A 38 12.00 -13.80 8.86
C PHE A 38 10.99 -14.92 8.69
N VAL A 39 9.78 -14.69 9.22
CA VAL A 39 8.55 -15.32 8.78
C VAL A 39 7.70 -14.21 8.17
N ILE A 40 7.46 -14.23 6.86
CA ILE A 40 6.72 -13.18 6.16
C ILE A 40 5.31 -13.69 5.88
N ILE A 41 4.31 -12.87 6.22
CA ILE A 41 2.91 -13.14 5.96
C ILE A 41 2.33 -11.97 5.16
N GLU A 42 1.69 -12.30 4.04
CA GLU A 42 0.95 -11.34 3.23
C GLU A 42 -0.55 -11.45 3.52
N ALA A 43 -1.18 -10.31 3.87
CA ALA A 43 -2.61 -10.26 4.10
C ALA A 43 -3.15 -8.83 3.99
N LEU A 44 -4.48 -8.66 4.06
CA LEU A 44 -5.12 -7.35 4.13
C LEU A 44 -4.85 -6.66 5.47
N SER A 45 -4.85 -5.31 5.47
CA SER A 45 -4.55 -4.48 6.65
C SER A 45 -5.34 -4.88 7.90
N GLY A 46 -6.63 -5.13 7.78
CA GLY A 46 -7.47 -5.53 8.92
C GLY A 46 -7.05 -6.86 9.53
N LYS A 47 -6.70 -7.87 8.70
CA LYS A 47 -6.18 -9.15 9.17
C LYS A 47 -4.81 -8.99 9.84
N LEU A 48 -3.90 -8.22 9.23
CA LEU A 48 -2.58 -7.94 9.82
C LEU A 48 -2.70 -7.23 11.18
N THR A 49 -3.61 -6.26 11.30
CA THR A 49 -3.90 -5.57 12.57
C THR A 49 -4.40 -6.54 13.64
N GLY A 50 -5.30 -7.46 13.26
CA GLY A 50 -5.76 -8.52 14.15
C GLY A 50 -4.62 -9.45 14.62
N MET A 51 -3.76 -9.89 13.70
CA MET A 51 -2.62 -10.76 14.02
C MET A 51 -1.59 -10.05 14.92
N VAL A 52 -1.33 -8.75 14.70
CA VAL A 52 -0.47 -7.94 15.60
C VAL A 52 -1.09 -7.83 16.99
N ARG A 53 -2.40 -7.59 17.08
CA ARG A 53 -3.12 -7.50 18.36
C ARG A 53 -3.05 -8.80 19.18
N HIS A 54 -3.07 -9.95 18.50
CA HIS A 54 -2.95 -11.28 19.12
C HIS A 54 -1.51 -11.80 19.22
N GLU A 55 -0.51 -10.94 18.90
CA GLU A 55 0.92 -11.27 18.94
C GLU A 55 1.33 -12.45 18.05
N GLU A 56 0.53 -12.71 17.01
CA GLU A 56 0.86 -13.66 15.94
C GLU A 56 1.90 -13.07 14.98
N LEU A 57 1.96 -11.75 14.87
CA LEU A 57 2.98 -10.97 14.17
C LEU A 57 3.72 -10.04 15.14
N ASP A 58 4.99 -9.83 14.88
CA ASP A 58 5.83 -8.92 15.66
C ASP A 58 5.75 -7.49 15.12
N LEU A 59 5.80 -7.35 13.80
CA LEU A 59 5.70 -6.10 13.07
C LEU A 59 4.78 -6.31 11.86
N ALA A 60 4.07 -5.26 11.44
CA ALA A 60 3.41 -5.28 10.14
C ALA A 60 3.40 -3.91 9.46
N LEU A 61 3.42 -3.90 8.12
CA LEU A 61 3.14 -2.74 7.29
C LEU A 61 1.69 -2.82 6.82
N ALA A 62 0.87 -1.92 7.31
CA ALA A 62 -0.55 -1.85 7.02
C ALA A 62 -0.96 -0.45 6.55
N PHE A 63 -1.98 -0.38 5.71
CA PHE A 63 -2.55 0.90 5.27
C PHE A 63 -3.77 1.25 6.09
N SER A 64 -3.83 2.53 6.51
CA SER A 64 -4.92 3.11 7.31
C SER A 64 -5.42 2.14 8.40
N PRO A 65 -4.51 1.56 9.20
CA PRO A 65 -4.90 0.58 10.20
C PRO A 65 -5.83 1.24 11.23
N ALA A 66 -6.84 0.49 11.67
CA ALA A 66 -7.60 0.91 12.82
C ALA A 66 -6.70 0.82 14.06
N PHE A 67 -6.40 1.94 14.68
CA PHE A 67 -5.70 1.98 15.96
C PHE A 67 -6.66 1.56 17.06
N THR A 68 -6.64 0.26 17.38
CA THR A 68 -7.45 -0.34 18.43
C THR A 68 -6.59 -0.64 19.64
N GLU A 69 -7.23 -0.89 20.78
CA GLU A 69 -6.54 -1.34 21.98
C GLU A 69 -5.63 -2.55 21.69
N GLY A 70 -4.39 -2.49 22.17
CA GLY A 70 -3.39 -3.54 21.95
C GLY A 70 -2.51 -3.35 20.70
N VAL A 71 -2.74 -2.31 19.88
CA VAL A 71 -1.92 -2.03 18.68
C VAL A 71 -1.37 -0.60 18.75
N ARG A 72 -0.08 -0.47 18.51
CA ARG A 72 0.58 0.82 18.24
C ARG A 72 0.95 0.91 16.77
N GLY A 73 0.99 2.14 16.25
CA GLY A 73 1.41 2.37 14.88
C GLY A 73 2.18 3.67 14.73
N GLU A 74 3.16 3.63 13.84
CA GLU A 74 3.94 4.79 13.43
C GLU A 74 3.67 5.07 11.96
N PRO A 75 3.19 6.26 11.59
CA PRO A 75 3.00 6.62 10.18
C PRO A 75 4.36 6.68 9.48
N LEU A 76 4.45 6.08 8.31
CA LEU A 76 5.68 6.03 7.52
C LEU A 76 5.58 6.81 6.21
N ALA A 77 4.44 6.74 5.53
CA ALA A 77 4.23 7.36 4.23
C ALA A 77 2.74 7.56 3.95
N MET A 78 2.45 8.48 3.04
CA MET A 78 1.16 8.54 2.34
C MET A 78 1.33 7.95 0.94
N GLU A 79 0.46 7.02 0.57
CA GLU A 79 0.39 6.42 -0.76
C GLU A 79 -0.81 6.96 -1.52
N ARG A 80 -0.56 7.53 -2.70
CA ARG A 80 -1.59 8.10 -3.57
C ARG A 80 -2.22 7.04 -4.45
N PHE A 81 -3.50 7.22 -4.74
CA PHE A 81 -4.22 6.44 -5.74
C PHE A 81 -4.22 7.14 -7.10
N TYR A 82 -4.16 6.33 -8.13
CA TYR A 82 -4.12 6.74 -9.52
C TYR A 82 -5.29 6.19 -10.31
N PHE A 83 -5.83 6.98 -11.20
CA PHE A 83 -6.69 6.49 -12.27
C PHE A 83 -5.83 5.74 -13.28
N CYS A 84 -6.12 4.47 -13.49
CA CYS A 84 -5.34 3.54 -14.31
C CYS A 84 -6.16 3.02 -15.48
N THR A 85 -5.56 3.06 -16.68
CA THR A 85 -6.19 2.65 -17.94
C THR A 85 -5.15 2.21 -18.95
N THR A 86 -5.59 1.71 -20.11
CA THR A 86 -4.68 1.46 -21.24
C THR A 86 -4.14 2.78 -21.83
N PRO A 87 -2.95 2.79 -22.44
CA PRO A 87 -2.38 3.99 -23.06
C PRO A 87 -3.21 4.61 -24.20
N GLY A 88 -4.09 3.82 -24.82
CA GLY A 88 -4.99 4.26 -25.90
C GLY A 88 -6.31 4.87 -25.44
N HIS A 89 -6.63 4.80 -24.16
CA HIS A 89 -7.88 5.32 -23.61
C HIS A 89 -7.94 6.86 -23.71
N PRO A 90 -9.11 7.49 -24.00
CA PRO A 90 -9.24 8.94 -24.12
C PRO A 90 -8.71 9.72 -22.90
N LEU A 91 -8.86 9.16 -21.68
CA LEU A 91 -8.38 9.76 -20.43
C LEU A 91 -6.95 9.35 -20.05
N ALA A 92 -6.21 8.66 -20.92
CA ALA A 92 -4.85 8.19 -20.60
C ALA A 92 -3.81 9.32 -20.47
N ARG A 93 -4.06 10.45 -21.10
CA ARG A 93 -3.10 11.57 -21.22
C ARG A 93 -3.55 12.77 -20.41
N GLY A 94 -2.58 13.56 -19.96
CA GLY A 94 -2.79 14.80 -19.23
C GLY A 94 -2.15 14.78 -17.85
N GLY A 95 -2.28 15.87 -17.12
CA GLY A 95 -1.88 16.00 -15.72
C GLY A 95 -2.81 15.25 -14.77
N PRO A 96 -2.88 15.63 -13.49
CA PRO A 96 -3.81 15.06 -12.52
C PRO A 96 -5.24 15.02 -13.05
N ILE A 97 -6.01 13.98 -12.68
CA ILE A 97 -7.40 13.80 -13.12
C ILE A 97 -8.37 14.04 -11.96
N ARG A 98 -9.45 14.75 -12.21
CA ARG A 98 -10.50 14.98 -11.22
C ARG A 98 -11.46 13.79 -11.13
N ALA A 99 -12.03 13.59 -9.95
CA ALA A 99 -12.95 12.47 -9.71
C ALA A 99 -14.22 12.52 -10.60
N ASP A 100 -14.73 13.72 -10.90
CA ASP A 100 -15.90 13.90 -11.78
C ASP A 100 -15.66 13.40 -13.22
N SER A 101 -14.40 13.38 -13.66
CA SER A 101 -14.03 12.95 -15.00
C SER A 101 -14.10 11.43 -15.20
N PHE A 102 -14.11 10.62 -14.14
CA PHE A 102 -14.03 9.16 -14.25
C PHE A 102 -15.05 8.38 -13.38
N LEU A 103 -15.63 8.98 -12.33
CA LEU A 103 -16.55 8.26 -11.44
C LEU A 103 -17.80 7.73 -12.14
N HIS A 104 -18.19 8.33 -13.26
CA HIS A 104 -19.33 7.89 -14.08
C HIS A 104 -18.98 6.73 -15.02
N LEU A 105 -17.69 6.39 -15.17
CA LEU A 105 -17.25 5.27 -15.98
C LEU A 105 -17.50 3.94 -15.26
N PRO A 106 -17.67 2.82 -16.00
CA PRO A 106 -17.71 1.49 -15.42
C PRO A 106 -16.30 1.10 -14.90
N LEU A 107 -16.13 1.09 -13.58
CA LEU A 107 -14.85 0.87 -12.93
C LEU A 107 -14.66 -0.60 -12.50
N LEU A 108 -13.43 -1.08 -12.60
CA LEU A 108 -12.98 -2.32 -11.96
C LEU A 108 -12.54 -1.96 -10.54
N LEU A 109 -13.26 -2.39 -9.53
CA LEU A 109 -13.05 -1.96 -8.14
C LEU A 109 -13.07 -3.13 -7.16
N PRO A 110 -12.44 -3.01 -5.99
CA PRO A 110 -12.64 -3.95 -4.90
C PRO A 110 -14.09 -3.90 -4.36
N PRO A 111 -14.47 -4.86 -3.48
CA PRO A 111 -15.78 -4.87 -2.84
C PRO A 111 -16.10 -3.53 -2.14
N VAL A 112 -17.39 -3.23 -1.99
CA VAL A 112 -17.86 -1.94 -1.44
C VAL A 112 -17.33 -1.65 -0.03
N ASN A 113 -17.13 -2.68 0.77
CA ASN A 113 -16.56 -2.61 2.13
C ASN A 113 -15.02 -2.55 2.16
N HIS A 114 -14.36 -2.37 1.02
CA HIS A 114 -12.94 -2.14 0.95
C HIS A 114 -12.63 -0.64 1.11
N GLU A 115 -11.56 -0.30 1.82
CA GLU A 115 -11.17 1.09 2.11
C GLU A 115 -11.19 2.01 0.88
N LEU A 116 -10.64 1.57 -0.25
CA LEU A 116 -10.65 2.36 -1.49
C LEU A 116 -12.08 2.64 -1.96
N SER A 117 -12.94 1.63 -1.96
CA SER A 117 -14.33 1.75 -2.40
C SER A 117 -15.12 2.72 -1.51
N GLU A 118 -14.94 2.65 -0.19
CA GLU A 118 -15.54 3.59 0.77
C GLU A 118 -15.06 5.03 0.52
N ARG A 119 -13.76 5.22 0.25
CA ARG A 119 -13.20 6.54 -0.11
C ARG A 119 -13.79 7.07 -1.42
N LEU A 120 -13.94 6.23 -2.44
CA LEU A 120 -14.56 6.63 -3.71
C LEU A 120 -16.04 6.98 -3.55
N VAL A 121 -16.79 6.20 -2.77
CA VAL A 121 -18.18 6.53 -2.45
C VAL A 121 -18.27 7.88 -1.72
N SER A 122 -17.44 8.09 -0.71
CA SER A 122 -17.39 9.36 0.03
C SER A 122 -16.99 10.54 -0.85
N CYS A 123 -16.05 10.32 -1.78
CA CYS A 123 -15.67 11.32 -2.78
C CYS A 123 -16.86 11.65 -3.70
N GLY A 124 -17.52 10.63 -4.24
CA GLY A 124 -18.68 10.79 -5.12
C GLY A 124 -19.83 11.53 -4.46
N LEU A 125 -20.15 11.21 -3.21
CA LEU A 125 -21.21 11.91 -2.45
C LEU A 125 -20.99 13.42 -2.37
N ARG A 126 -19.72 13.87 -2.23
CA ARG A 126 -19.40 15.32 -2.16
C ARG A 126 -19.62 16.05 -3.47
N ILE A 127 -19.58 15.36 -4.60
CA ILE A 127 -19.73 15.95 -5.94
C ILE A 127 -21.01 15.50 -6.64
N GLY A 128 -21.93 14.82 -5.93
CA GLY A 128 -23.22 14.38 -6.46
C GLY A 128 -23.13 13.20 -7.44
N LEU A 129 -22.03 12.44 -7.44
CA LEU A 129 -21.82 11.28 -8.30
C LEU A 129 -21.76 9.98 -7.48
N LYS A 130 -22.04 8.86 -8.13
CA LYS A 130 -21.87 7.53 -7.55
C LYS A 130 -20.90 6.73 -8.41
N PRO A 131 -19.89 6.08 -7.80
CA PRO A 131 -19.03 5.16 -8.55
C PRO A 131 -19.85 4.05 -9.20
N VAL A 132 -19.48 3.65 -10.41
CA VAL A 132 -20.16 2.57 -11.14
C VAL A 132 -19.24 1.35 -11.15
N TRP A 133 -19.63 0.27 -10.44
CA TRP A 133 -18.91 -1.00 -10.47
C TRP A 133 -19.22 -1.75 -11.76
N HIS A 134 -18.18 -2.02 -12.57
CA HIS A 134 -18.29 -2.92 -13.73
C HIS A 134 -18.00 -4.36 -13.30
N HIS A 135 -16.88 -4.55 -12.63
CA HIS A 135 -16.54 -5.81 -11.97
C HIS A 135 -16.02 -5.58 -10.56
N VAL A 136 -16.30 -6.54 -9.67
CA VAL A 136 -15.79 -6.55 -8.30
C VAL A 136 -14.61 -7.52 -8.23
N VAL A 137 -13.42 -7.00 -7.90
CA VAL A 137 -12.18 -7.79 -7.86
C VAL A 137 -11.36 -7.37 -6.65
N GLU A 138 -11.17 -8.26 -5.68
CA GLU A 138 -10.47 -7.96 -4.43
C GLU A 138 -8.94 -7.83 -4.61
N SER A 139 -8.37 -8.58 -5.56
CA SER A 139 -6.93 -8.62 -5.78
C SER A 139 -6.43 -7.42 -6.59
N VAL A 140 -5.56 -6.61 -5.99
CA VAL A 140 -4.91 -5.45 -6.64
C VAL A 140 -4.10 -5.87 -7.88
N SER A 141 -3.42 -7.01 -7.83
CA SER A 141 -2.63 -7.53 -8.97
C SER A 141 -3.53 -7.97 -10.13
N ILE A 142 -4.67 -8.61 -9.84
CA ILE A 142 -5.66 -8.96 -10.87
C ILE A 142 -6.25 -7.67 -11.47
N LEU A 143 -6.60 -6.68 -10.66
CA LEU A 143 -7.08 -5.39 -11.16
C LEU A 143 -6.08 -4.75 -12.13
N GLY A 144 -4.79 -4.73 -11.79
CA GLY A 144 -3.74 -4.24 -12.68
C GLY A 144 -3.67 -5.00 -14.00
N SER A 145 -3.75 -6.33 -13.96
CA SER A 145 -3.73 -7.19 -15.16
C SER A 145 -4.97 -6.96 -16.06
N LEU A 146 -6.15 -6.76 -15.46
CA LEU A 146 -7.39 -6.47 -16.21
C LEU A 146 -7.32 -5.10 -16.89
N VAL A 147 -6.74 -4.10 -16.22
CA VAL A 147 -6.50 -2.78 -16.84
C VAL A 147 -5.52 -2.90 -18.01
N GLU A 148 -4.41 -3.64 -17.82
CA GLU A 148 -3.42 -3.87 -18.88
C GLU A 148 -4.02 -4.59 -20.10
N ALA A 149 -4.92 -5.54 -19.86
CA ALA A 149 -5.65 -6.26 -20.91
C ALA A 149 -6.76 -5.43 -21.58
N GLY A 150 -7.02 -4.20 -21.12
CA GLY A 150 -8.07 -3.34 -21.69
C GLY A 150 -9.50 -3.72 -21.32
N ILE A 151 -9.69 -4.55 -20.28
CA ILE A 151 -11.03 -4.99 -19.83
C ILE A 151 -11.82 -3.82 -19.20
N GLY A 152 -11.11 -2.84 -18.64
CA GLY A 152 -11.73 -1.65 -18.06
C GLY A 152 -10.72 -0.70 -17.46
N VAL A 153 -11.21 0.25 -16.67
CA VAL A 153 -10.42 1.23 -15.95
C VAL A 153 -10.53 0.98 -14.44
N SER A 154 -9.49 1.33 -13.69
CA SER A 154 -9.46 1.10 -12.23
C SER A 154 -8.78 2.25 -11.50
N ILE A 155 -8.92 2.23 -10.18
CA ILE A 155 -8.21 3.10 -9.26
C ILE A 155 -7.22 2.23 -8.47
N LEU A 156 -5.93 2.48 -8.65
CA LEU A 156 -4.88 1.64 -8.06
C LEU A 156 -3.80 2.50 -7.41
N PRO A 157 -3.11 2.00 -6.38
CA PRO A 157 -1.92 2.65 -5.87
C PRO A 157 -0.81 2.56 -6.93
N TYR A 158 0.01 3.61 -7.06
CA TYR A 158 1.09 3.64 -8.06
C TYR A 158 2.07 2.48 -7.88
N SER A 159 2.38 2.12 -6.64
CA SER A 159 3.26 0.99 -6.31
C SER A 159 2.85 -0.33 -6.97
N ALA A 160 1.55 -0.55 -7.16
CA ALA A 160 1.01 -1.77 -7.77
C ALA A 160 1.13 -1.82 -9.30
N VAL A 161 1.29 -0.67 -9.94
CA VAL A 161 1.30 -0.55 -11.42
C VAL A 161 2.59 0.06 -11.98
N ALA A 162 3.54 0.44 -11.12
CA ALA A 162 4.74 1.17 -11.49
C ALA A 162 5.52 0.51 -12.66
N GLU A 163 5.70 -0.81 -12.64
CA GLU A 163 6.41 -1.54 -13.68
C GLU A 163 5.63 -1.57 -15.00
N ALA A 164 4.31 -1.72 -14.95
CA ALA A 164 3.46 -1.66 -16.14
C ALA A 164 3.41 -0.25 -16.75
N VAL A 165 3.45 0.78 -15.90
CA VAL A 165 3.54 2.19 -16.33
C VAL A 165 4.88 2.47 -17.00
N LYS A 166 6.01 2.09 -16.39
CA LYS A 166 7.35 2.21 -16.97
C LYS A 166 7.44 1.49 -18.34
N ALA A 167 6.84 0.31 -18.42
CA ALA A 167 6.78 -0.49 -19.65
C ALA A 167 5.73 0.01 -20.65
N ARG A 168 5.02 1.11 -20.36
CA ARG A 168 3.96 1.69 -21.21
C ARG A 168 2.80 0.75 -21.50
N ARG A 169 2.52 -0.21 -20.63
CA ARG A 169 1.37 -1.12 -20.72
C ARG A 169 0.13 -0.55 -20.02
N ILE A 170 0.33 0.30 -19.01
CA ILE A 170 -0.71 1.05 -18.31
C ILE A 170 -0.37 2.54 -18.37
N ALA A 171 -1.39 3.38 -18.54
CA ALA A 171 -1.34 4.80 -18.26
C ALA A 171 -1.94 5.06 -16.89
N ALA A 172 -1.21 5.79 -16.03
CA ALA A 172 -1.64 6.15 -14.68
C ALA A 172 -1.62 7.66 -14.49
N ARG A 173 -2.71 8.24 -13.99
CA ARG A 173 -2.83 9.67 -13.69
C ARG A 173 -3.15 9.86 -12.22
N PRO A 174 -2.42 10.71 -11.48
CA PRO A 174 -2.74 11.00 -10.09
C PRO A 174 -4.13 11.63 -9.99
N ILE A 175 -4.89 11.23 -8.98
CA ILE A 175 -6.22 11.76 -8.76
C ILE A 175 -6.10 13.05 -7.94
N SER A 176 -6.74 14.11 -8.42
CA SER A 176 -6.83 15.40 -7.74
C SER A 176 -8.29 15.73 -7.47
N ASP A 177 -8.52 16.54 -6.44
CA ASP A 177 -9.80 17.15 -6.09
C ASP A 177 -11.00 16.16 -6.08
N PRO A 178 -11.17 15.42 -4.98
CA PRO A 178 -10.22 15.36 -3.87
C PRO A 178 -9.06 14.41 -4.13
N GLU A 179 -7.92 14.68 -3.55
CA GLU A 179 -6.81 13.74 -3.55
C GLU A 179 -7.21 12.45 -2.81
N LEU A 180 -6.99 11.32 -3.46
CA LEU A 180 -7.21 10.01 -2.85
C LEU A 180 -5.86 9.42 -2.44
N ALA A 181 -5.68 9.30 -1.13
CA ALA A 181 -4.47 8.74 -0.55
C ALA A 181 -4.80 7.91 0.68
N ARG A 182 -3.87 7.04 1.07
CA ARG A 182 -3.95 6.23 2.30
C ARG A 182 -2.63 6.28 3.05
N GLN A 183 -2.69 6.19 4.36
CA GLN A 183 -1.53 6.22 5.22
C GLN A 183 -0.95 4.82 5.40
N MET A 184 0.33 4.64 5.08
CA MET A 184 1.10 3.44 5.43
C MET A 184 1.68 3.62 6.83
N CYS A 185 1.46 2.63 7.68
CA CYS A 185 1.97 2.59 9.05
C CYS A 185 2.77 1.32 9.30
N LEU A 186 3.82 1.45 10.10
CA LEU A 186 4.44 0.32 10.79
C LEU A 186 3.67 0.08 12.09
N ILE A 187 3.06 -1.09 12.24
CA ILE A 187 2.27 -1.45 13.42
C ILE A 187 2.89 -2.60 14.20
N TYR A 188 2.71 -2.58 15.52
CA TYR A 188 3.20 -3.59 16.46
C TYR A 188 2.34 -3.63 17.72
N SER A 189 2.46 -4.71 18.51
CA SER A 189 1.71 -4.83 19.77
C SER A 189 2.13 -3.76 20.79
N SER A 190 1.14 -3.14 21.44
CA SER A 190 1.39 -2.22 22.56
C SER A 190 1.51 -2.93 23.91
N ARG A 191 1.28 -4.25 23.95
CA ARG A 191 1.24 -5.04 25.18
C ARG A 191 2.61 -5.52 25.62
N ARG A 192 3.60 -5.45 24.74
CA ARG A 192 4.98 -5.85 25.03
C ARG A 192 5.99 -4.87 24.42
N THR A 193 7.20 -4.92 24.91
CA THR A 193 8.34 -4.22 24.30
C THR A 193 8.88 -5.01 23.12
N LEU A 194 9.35 -4.29 22.11
CA LEU A 194 10.02 -4.89 20.96
C LEU A 194 11.39 -5.44 21.37
N THR A 195 11.74 -6.59 20.86
CA THR A 195 13.08 -7.19 21.01
C THR A 195 14.11 -6.39 20.22
N LYS A 196 15.41 -6.64 20.46
CA LYS A 196 16.49 -6.01 19.68
C LYS A 196 16.39 -6.30 18.18
N ALA A 197 15.99 -7.52 17.81
CA ALA A 197 15.80 -7.90 16.40
C ALA A 197 14.65 -7.12 15.76
N GLU A 198 13.51 -7.02 16.44
CA GLU A 198 12.34 -6.28 15.95
C GLU A 198 12.63 -4.77 15.84
N LEU A 199 13.33 -4.18 16.83
CA LEU A 199 13.74 -2.78 16.76
C LEU A 199 14.66 -2.49 15.58
N GLU A 200 15.60 -3.39 15.31
CA GLU A 200 16.51 -3.22 14.17
C GLU A 200 15.80 -3.37 12.83
N VAL A 201 14.89 -4.35 12.70
CA VAL A 201 14.05 -4.49 11.51
C VAL A 201 13.15 -3.26 11.33
N ALA A 202 12.54 -2.74 12.39
CA ALA A 202 11.75 -1.52 12.35
C ALA A 202 12.57 -0.31 11.85
N ARG A 203 13.82 -0.18 12.33
CA ARG A 203 14.75 0.87 11.89
C ARG A 203 15.11 0.73 10.40
N ILE A 204 15.37 -0.48 9.94
CA ILE A 204 15.65 -0.77 8.53
C ILE A 204 14.45 -0.41 7.65
N ILE A 205 13.24 -0.81 8.05
CA ILE A 205 12.00 -0.48 7.34
C ILE A 205 11.83 1.03 7.20
N LYS A 206 11.95 1.77 8.29
CA LYS A 206 11.82 3.23 8.31
C LYS A 206 12.81 3.89 7.35
N ARG A 207 14.08 3.47 7.37
CA ARG A 207 15.11 3.99 6.46
C ARG A 207 14.76 3.70 4.99
N ILE A 208 14.38 2.46 4.67
CA ILE A 208 14.01 2.09 3.29
C ILE A 208 12.83 2.93 2.80
N VAL A 209 11.80 3.13 3.63
CA VAL A 209 10.64 3.94 3.25
C VAL A 209 11.03 5.40 3.03
N ALA A 210 11.86 5.98 3.92
CA ALA A 210 12.36 7.34 3.77
C ALA A 210 13.16 7.51 2.46
N ASP A 211 14.10 6.60 2.16
CA ASP A 211 14.89 6.60 0.93
C ASP A 211 13.98 6.53 -0.33
N ARG A 212 12.89 5.76 -0.25
CA ARG A 212 11.95 5.66 -1.38
C ARG A 212 11.08 6.89 -1.56
N ILE A 213 10.78 7.61 -0.49
CA ILE A 213 10.13 8.93 -0.57
C ILE A 213 11.07 9.93 -1.22
N GLU A 214 12.32 10.03 -0.76
CA GLU A 214 13.33 10.97 -1.27
C GLU A 214 13.64 10.73 -2.76
N THR A 215 13.72 9.47 -3.17
CA THR A 215 14.01 9.11 -4.56
C THR A 215 12.79 9.14 -5.50
N GLY A 216 11.58 9.30 -4.97
CA GLY A 216 10.33 9.23 -5.73
C GLY A 216 10.05 7.85 -6.34
N ALA A 217 10.73 6.81 -5.88
CA ALA A 217 10.70 5.47 -6.50
C ALA A 217 9.35 4.76 -6.38
N ALA A 218 8.48 5.17 -5.45
CA ALA A 218 7.18 4.56 -5.20
C ALA A 218 6.01 5.56 -5.26
N ASP A 219 6.29 6.82 -5.55
CA ASP A 219 5.34 7.96 -5.46
C ASP A 219 4.67 8.08 -4.08
N TRP A 220 5.44 7.74 -3.06
CA TRP A 220 5.06 7.99 -1.68
C TRP A 220 5.49 9.38 -1.25
N VAL A 221 4.72 9.99 -0.36
CA VAL A 221 5.07 11.27 0.26
C VAL A 221 5.16 11.12 1.78
N ALA A 222 5.85 12.05 2.43
CA ALA A 222 5.95 12.05 3.88
C ALA A 222 4.54 12.07 4.52
N PRO A 223 4.34 11.41 5.67
CA PRO A 223 3.09 11.51 6.40
C PRO A 223 2.88 12.96 6.89
N ASN A 224 1.62 13.39 6.92
CA ASN A 224 1.23 14.69 7.44
C ASN A 224 1.36 14.75 8.97
#